data_332d17569a5baa8011248d00dd40a2de
#
_entry.id   332d17569a5baa8011248d00dd40a2de
#
_cell.length_a   1.000
_cell.length_b   1.000
_cell.length_c   1.000
_cell.angle_alpha   90.00
_cell.angle_beta   90.00
_cell.angle_gamma   90.00
#
_symmetry.space_group_name_H-M   'P 1'
#
loop_
_entity.id
_entity.type
_entity.pdbx_description
1 polymer ?
#
loop_
_entity_poly.entity_id
_entity_poly.type
_entity_poly.pdbx_seq_one_letter_code
_entity_poly.pdbx_strand_id
1 'polypeptide(L)'
;AILNKLTPKQNLSIPPLNYDFVYGIKKDFGEDTVILNGGLDSIEKIKIHIKKDFKDDTVILNGGVDSVDKIITHLKKVDGVMIGRAAYHSPYFLADVERKIFNNDNVLKRTEVMEQMLPYIEQETKKGIRLNQIMRHTIGLFHGQKGSKYWKRYLSENMCIREADLQKVNHIMDHIKNNNNRAPLGR
;
A
#
# COMPACT_ATOMS: atom_id res chain seq x y z
N ALA A 1 3.82 19.78 11.20
CA ALA A 1 4.82 20.84 11.18
C ALA A 1 6.14 20.22 10.70
N ILE A 2 6.62 20.65 9.55
CA ILE A 2 7.96 20.31 9.09
C ILE A 2 8.91 21.16 9.94
N LEU A 3 9.55 20.54 10.91
CA LEU A 3 10.63 21.17 11.64
C LEU A 3 11.82 21.27 10.70
N ASN A 4 12.18 22.49 10.32
CA ASN A 4 13.34 22.77 9.46
C ASN A 4 14.60 22.15 10.05
N LYS A 5 15.36 21.42 9.20
CA LYS A 5 16.66 20.76 9.49
C LYS A 5 16.61 19.36 10.11
N LEU A 6 15.47 18.69 10.20
CA LEU A 6 15.44 17.27 10.58
C LEU A 6 15.48 16.37 9.35
N THR A 7 16.24 15.28 9.45
CA THR A 7 16.19 14.20 8.43
C THR A 7 14.82 13.54 8.43
N PRO A 8 14.38 12.90 7.32
CA PRO A 8 13.12 12.15 7.28
C PRO A 8 12.99 11.13 8.41
N LYS A 9 14.09 10.51 8.83
CA LYS A 9 14.11 9.55 9.94
C LYS A 9 13.90 10.21 11.31
N GLN A 10 14.42 11.40 11.50
CA GLN A 10 14.20 12.20 12.72
C GLN A 10 12.80 12.79 12.77
N ASN A 11 12.23 13.15 11.59
CA ASN A 11 10.82 13.55 11.51
C ASN A 11 9.84 12.41 11.85
N LEU A 12 10.23 11.15 11.71
CA LEU A 12 9.43 10.00 12.13
C LEU A 12 9.42 9.80 13.65
N SER A 13 10.34 10.40 14.39
CA SER A 13 10.38 10.41 15.87
C SER A 13 9.69 11.64 16.48
N ILE A 14 8.75 12.23 15.76
CA ILE A 14 8.01 13.42 16.17
C ILE A 14 7.19 13.18 17.44
N PRO A 15 7.04 14.22 18.29
CA PRO A 15 6.34 14.15 19.58
C PRO A 15 4.93 13.59 19.43
N PRO A 16 4.38 13.02 20.49
CA PRO A 16 3.04 12.44 20.48
C PRO A 16 2.03 13.46 19.96
N LEU A 17 1.08 12.98 19.16
CA LEU A 17 -0.02 13.78 18.64
C LEU A 17 -0.68 14.54 19.81
N ASN A 18 -0.91 15.84 19.60
CA ASN A 18 -1.69 16.63 20.53
C ASN A 18 -3.18 16.28 20.34
N TYR A 19 -3.63 15.27 21.06
CA TYR A 19 -5.00 14.78 20.98
C TYR A 19 -6.01 15.86 21.40
N ASP A 20 -5.69 16.69 22.38
CA ASP A 20 -6.57 17.76 22.86
C ASP A 20 -6.87 18.77 21.75
N PHE A 21 -5.89 19.05 20.90
CA PHE A 21 -6.10 19.90 19.72
C PHE A 21 -7.03 19.25 18.69
N VAL A 22 -6.91 17.93 18.47
CA VAL A 22 -7.81 17.19 17.55
C VAL A 22 -9.23 17.17 18.10
N TYR A 23 -9.39 17.01 19.42
CA TYR A 23 -10.71 17.05 20.06
C TYR A 23 -11.34 18.45 20.00
N GLY A 24 -10.52 19.49 20.14
CA GLY A 24 -10.97 20.88 19.94
C GLY A 24 -11.52 21.10 18.54
N ILE A 25 -10.77 20.67 17.51
CA ILE A 25 -11.22 20.76 16.12
C ILE A 25 -12.55 20.01 15.93
N LYS A 26 -12.67 18.77 16.43
CA LYS A 26 -13.91 18.01 16.28
C LYS A 26 -15.09 18.67 16.94
N LYS A 27 -14.91 19.24 18.13
CA LYS A 27 -15.96 19.99 18.83
C LYS A 27 -16.43 21.21 18.04
N ASP A 28 -15.51 21.86 17.32
CA ASP A 28 -15.81 23.06 16.54
C ASP A 28 -16.50 22.75 15.19
N PHE A 29 -16.20 21.58 14.61
CA PHE A 29 -16.68 21.16 13.28
C PHE A 29 -17.78 20.08 13.29
N GLY A 30 -18.23 19.64 14.46
CA GLY A 30 -19.44 18.83 14.68
C GLY A 30 -19.50 17.51 13.90
N GLU A 31 -20.31 17.44 12.85
CA GLU A 31 -20.68 16.21 12.13
C GLU A 31 -19.62 15.68 11.14
N ASP A 32 -18.47 16.33 11.00
CA ASP A 32 -17.45 15.93 10.05
C ASP A 32 -16.67 14.67 10.49
N THR A 33 -16.26 13.86 9.50
CA THR A 33 -15.41 12.68 9.73
C THR A 33 -14.03 13.10 10.21
N VAL A 34 -13.60 12.60 11.37
CA VAL A 34 -12.25 12.84 11.90
C VAL A 34 -11.36 11.64 11.62
N ILE A 35 -10.27 11.88 10.88
CA ILE A 35 -9.26 10.88 10.57
C ILE A 35 -8.04 11.10 11.46
N LEU A 36 -7.74 10.15 12.35
CA LEU A 36 -6.52 10.15 13.14
C LEU A 36 -5.38 9.50 12.37
N ASN A 37 -4.34 10.29 12.10
CA ASN A 37 -3.18 9.88 11.32
C ASN A 37 -1.91 9.83 12.16
N GLY A 38 -1.38 8.64 12.40
CA GLY A 38 -0.10 8.42 13.09
C GLY A 38 -0.17 8.41 14.62
N GLY A 39 0.92 7.99 15.25
CA GLY A 39 1.09 8.04 16.72
C GLY A 39 0.23 7.08 17.54
N LEU A 40 -0.66 6.30 16.92
CA LEU A 40 -1.47 5.28 17.60
C LEU A 40 -0.75 3.94 17.50
N ASP A 41 0.01 3.62 18.52
CA ASP A 41 0.78 2.38 18.62
C ASP A 41 0.08 1.31 19.47
N SER A 42 -1.02 1.67 20.16
CA SER A 42 -1.80 0.73 20.95
C SER A 42 -3.30 0.96 20.84
N ILE A 43 -4.03 -0.14 21.00
CA ILE A 43 -5.49 -0.18 20.99
C ILE A 43 -6.08 0.52 22.23
N GLU A 44 -5.36 0.51 23.33
CA GLU A 44 -5.76 1.19 24.57
C GLU A 44 -5.85 2.70 24.36
N LYS A 45 -4.89 3.30 23.64
CA LYS A 45 -4.93 4.72 23.26
C LYS A 45 -6.15 5.05 22.41
N ILE A 46 -6.53 4.16 21.49
CA ILE A 46 -7.75 4.33 20.66
C ILE A 46 -9.01 4.28 21.54
N LYS A 47 -9.12 3.32 22.44
CA LYS A 47 -10.31 3.16 23.29
C LYS A 47 -10.52 4.31 24.26
N ILE A 48 -9.45 4.80 24.89
CA ILE A 48 -9.53 5.80 25.94
C ILE A 48 -9.89 7.16 25.36
N HIS A 49 -9.40 7.48 24.17
CA HIS A 49 -9.47 8.84 23.63
C HIS A 49 -10.53 9.06 22.58
N ILE A 50 -11.01 8.03 21.87
CA ILE A 50 -11.87 8.21 20.72
C ILE A 50 -13.32 7.78 20.94
N LYS A 51 -13.58 6.53 21.33
CA LYS A 51 -14.97 6.04 21.45
C LYS A 51 -15.75 6.57 22.64
N LYS A 52 -15.09 7.15 23.63
CA LYS A 52 -15.80 7.73 24.78
C LYS A 52 -16.44 9.07 24.44
N ASP A 53 -15.79 9.84 23.60
CA ASP A 53 -16.20 11.23 23.29
C ASP A 53 -16.89 11.36 21.93
N PHE A 54 -16.79 10.35 21.03
CA PHE A 54 -17.26 10.35 19.64
C PHE A 54 -18.10 9.12 19.29
N LYS A 55 -19.18 8.90 20.03
CA LYS A 55 -20.01 7.68 19.89
C LYS A 55 -20.65 7.50 18.51
N ASP A 56 -21.02 8.59 17.87
CA ASP A 56 -21.77 8.61 16.60
C ASP A 56 -20.89 8.98 15.39
N ASP A 57 -19.60 9.23 15.60
CA ASP A 57 -18.68 9.63 14.54
C ASP A 57 -17.97 8.45 13.87
N THR A 58 -17.74 8.60 12.56
CA THR A 58 -16.88 7.65 11.80
C THR A 58 -15.43 7.83 12.18
N VAL A 59 -14.82 6.76 12.71
CA VAL A 59 -13.43 6.74 13.13
C VAL A 59 -12.60 5.88 12.20
N ILE A 60 -11.64 6.48 11.51
CA ILE A 60 -10.71 5.78 10.61
C ILE A 60 -9.31 5.79 11.20
N LEU A 61 -8.74 4.60 11.42
CA LEU A 61 -7.37 4.43 11.90
C LEU A 61 -6.38 4.50 10.73
N ASN A 62 -5.40 5.39 10.82
CA ASN A 62 -4.28 5.46 9.89
C ASN A 62 -2.95 5.35 10.65
N GLY A 63 -2.17 4.32 10.36
CA GLY A 63 -0.82 4.14 10.90
C GLY A 63 -0.52 2.72 11.35
N GLY A 64 0.68 2.24 11.04
CA GLY A 64 1.21 0.95 11.53
C GLY A 64 0.51 -0.31 11.05
N VAL A 65 -0.46 -0.21 10.14
CA VAL A 65 -1.23 -1.36 9.64
C VAL A 65 -0.50 -1.99 8.45
N ASP A 66 0.04 -3.17 8.66
CA ASP A 66 0.92 -3.88 7.72
C ASP A 66 0.52 -5.35 7.49
N SER A 67 -0.55 -5.82 8.14
CA SER A 67 -1.05 -7.19 8.00
C SER A 67 -2.58 -7.25 8.06
N VAL A 68 -3.17 -8.28 7.45
CA VAL A 68 -4.63 -8.51 7.47
C VAL A 68 -5.12 -8.76 8.89
N ASP A 69 -4.35 -9.45 9.71
CA ASP A 69 -4.72 -9.72 11.10
C ASP A 69 -4.82 -8.43 11.94
N LYS A 70 -3.92 -7.46 11.71
CA LYS A 70 -4.03 -6.13 12.29
C LYS A 70 -5.28 -5.39 11.81
N ILE A 71 -5.59 -5.46 10.51
CA ILE A 71 -6.80 -4.86 9.96
C ILE A 71 -8.03 -5.44 10.67
N ILE A 72 -8.17 -6.77 10.72
CA ILE A 72 -9.30 -7.45 11.39
C ILE A 72 -9.39 -7.05 12.87
N THR A 73 -8.25 -6.97 13.55
CA THR A 73 -8.20 -6.60 14.96
C THR A 73 -8.67 -5.17 15.19
N HIS A 74 -8.26 -4.25 14.32
CA HIS A 74 -8.66 -2.84 14.42
C HIS A 74 -10.12 -2.61 14.02
N LEU A 75 -10.62 -3.26 12.95
CA LEU A 75 -12.00 -3.14 12.51
C LEU A 75 -13.04 -3.59 13.55
N LYS A 76 -12.63 -4.38 14.56
CA LYS A 76 -13.49 -4.68 15.72
C LYS A 76 -13.72 -3.46 16.63
N LYS A 77 -13.02 -2.36 16.42
CA LYS A 77 -12.95 -1.24 17.37
C LYS A 77 -13.08 0.14 16.71
N VAL A 78 -12.90 0.22 15.43
CA VAL A 78 -13.04 1.43 14.60
C VAL A 78 -13.80 1.10 13.32
N ASP A 79 -14.33 2.12 12.67
CA ASP A 79 -15.20 1.97 11.51
C ASP A 79 -14.41 1.75 10.21
N GLY A 80 -13.15 2.18 10.19
CA GLY A 80 -12.29 2.03 9.03
C GLY A 80 -10.81 1.97 9.37
N VAL A 81 -10.03 1.38 8.45
CA VAL A 81 -8.58 1.28 8.56
C VAL A 81 -7.94 1.72 7.25
N MET A 82 -6.99 2.65 7.32
CA MET A 82 -6.23 3.10 6.16
C MET A 82 -4.91 2.33 6.07
N ILE A 83 -4.66 1.79 4.89
CA ILE A 83 -3.43 1.04 4.59
C ILE A 83 -2.59 1.87 3.62
N GLY A 84 -1.45 2.38 4.08
CA GLY A 84 -0.53 3.16 3.25
C GLY A 84 0.66 2.35 2.79
N ARG A 85 1.73 2.37 3.58
CA ARG A 85 3.04 1.79 3.22
C ARG A 85 3.01 0.31 2.87
N ALA A 86 2.19 -0.50 3.53
CA ALA A 86 2.07 -1.92 3.23
C ALA A 86 1.54 -2.15 1.81
N ALA A 87 0.49 -1.44 1.41
CA ALA A 87 -0.06 -1.50 0.05
C ALA A 87 0.95 -1.00 -0.99
N TYR A 88 1.72 0.05 -0.69
CA TYR A 88 2.73 0.56 -1.63
C TYR A 88 3.92 -0.39 -1.81
N HIS A 89 4.44 -0.97 -0.72
CA HIS A 89 5.59 -1.87 -0.78
C HIS A 89 5.24 -3.27 -1.30
N SER A 90 4.01 -3.70 -1.09
CA SER A 90 3.50 -5.00 -1.53
C SER A 90 2.06 -4.84 -2.05
N PRO A 91 1.84 -4.30 -3.26
CA PRO A 91 0.50 -3.97 -3.75
C PRO A 91 -0.46 -5.16 -3.75
N TYR A 92 0.04 -6.36 -3.97
CA TYR A 92 -0.78 -7.57 -3.95
C TYR A 92 -1.30 -7.96 -2.55
N PHE A 93 -0.86 -7.28 -1.51
CA PHE A 93 -1.46 -7.37 -0.17
C PHE A 93 -2.96 -7.01 -0.18
N LEU A 94 -3.38 -6.12 -1.08
CA LEU A 94 -4.79 -5.76 -1.25
C LEU A 94 -5.65 -6.94 -1.73
N ALA A 95 -5.08 -7.89 -2.48
CA ALA A 95 -5.78 -9.12 -2.85
C ALA A 95 -6.08 -10.02 -1.64
N ASP A 96 -5.20 -10.01 -0.62
CA ASP A 96 -5.44 -10.74 0.63
C ASP A 96 -6.49 -10.02 1.49
N VAL A 97 -6.54 -8.69 1.43
CA VAL A 97 -7.60 -7.88 2.05
C VAL A 97 -8.95 -8.20 1.42
N GLU A 98 -9.03 -8.20 0.08
CA GLU A 98 -10.25 -8.57 -0.66
C GLU A 98 -10.78 -9.95 -0.24
N ARG A 99 -9.91 -10.96 -0.22
CA ARG A 99 -10.33 -12.33 0.16
C ARG A 99 -10.77 -12.43 1.61
N LYS A 100 -9.99 -11.88 2.54
CA LYS A 100 -10.18 -12.16 3.98
C LYS A 100 -11.15 -11.21 4.68
N ILE A 101 -11.35 -10.01 4.15
CA ILE A 101 -12.20 -8.98 4.77
C ILE A 101 -13.50 -8.81 3.99
N PHE A 102 -13.43 -8.77 2.66
CA PHE A 102 -14.60 -8.60 1.81
C PHE A 102 -15.18 -9.92 1.29
N ASN A 103 -14.57 -11.08 1.62
CA ASN A 103 -14.96 -12.40 1.14
C ASN A 103 -15.06 -12.50 -0.38
N ASN A 104 -14.19 -11.77 -1.09
CA ASN A 104 -14.13 -11.74 -2.54
C ASN A 104 -12.98 -12.63 -3.01
N ASP A 105 -13.31 -13.85 -3.47
CA ASP A 105 -12.32 -14.78 -4.02
C ASP A 105 -11.98 -14.51 -5.49
N ASN A 106 -12.76 -13.67 -6.16
CA ASN A 106 -12.54 -13.32 -7.56
C ASN A 106 -11.47 -12.21 -7.70
N VAL A 107 -10.27 -12.47 -7.20
CA VAL A 107 -9.13 -11.58 -7.29
C VAL A 107 -8.17 -12.02 -8.38
N LEU A 108 -7.69 -11.05 -9.16
CA LEU A 108 -6.75 -11.30 -10.25
C LEU A 108 -5.42 -11.85 -9.74
N LYS A 109 -4.79 -12.73 -10.50
CA LYS A 109 -3.40 -13.12 -10.28
C LYS A 109 -2.47 -11.95 -10.55
N ARG A 110 -1.27 -11.97 -9.96
CA ARG A 110 -0.27 -10.90 -10.13
C ARG A 110 0.09 -10.63 -11.59
N THR A 111 0.15 -11.68 -12.41
CA THR A 111 0.38 -11.58 -13.86
C THR A 111 -0.78 -10.94 -14.57
N GLU A 112 -2.01 -11.28 -14.22
CA GLU A 112 -3.23 -10.71 -14.78
C GLU A 112 -3.36 -9.21 -14.43
N VAL A 113 -2.98 -8.82 -13.21
CA VAL A 113 -2.89 -7.40 -12.82
C VAL A 113 -1.95 -6.64 -13.74
N MET A 114 -0.76 -7.19 -14.03
CA MET A 114 0.17 -6.56 -14.95
C MET A 114 -0.36 -6.51 -16.38
N GLU A 115 -1.02 -7.58 -16.85
CA GLU A 115 -1.65 -7.60 -18.18
C GLU A 115 -2.68 -6.48 -18.33
N GLN A 116 -3.50 -6.26 -17.30
CA GLN A 116 -4.47 -5.17 -17.30
C GLN A 116 -3.82 -3.77 -17.25
N MET A 117 -2.59 -3.68 -16.76
CA MET A 117 -1.83 -2.42 -16.77
C MET A 117 -1.19 -2.10 -18.14
N LEU A 118 -1.00 -3.08 -19.04
CA LEU A 118 -0.30 -2.88 -20.31
C LEU A 118 -0.93 -1.77 -21.19
N PRO A 119 -2.26 -1.69 -21.36
CA PRO A 119 -2.87 -0.60 -22.12
C PRO A 119 -2.60 0.79 -21.52
N TYR A 120 -2.63 0.90 -20.19
CA TYR A 120 -2.30 2.14 -19.50
C TYR A 120 -0.83 2.52 -19.70
N ILE A 121 0.08 1.56 -19.56
CA ILE A 121 1.52 1.78 -19.78
C ILE A 121 1.76 2.25 -21.22
N GLU A 122 1.13 1.64 -22.20
CA GLU A 122 1.25 2.03 -23.61
C GLU A 122 0.72 3.46 -23.84
N GLN A 123 -0.44 3.77 -23.28
CA GLN A 123 -1.05 5.10 -23.43
C GLN A 123 -0.15 6.18 -22.83
N GLU A 124 0.37 5.97 -21.63
CA GLU A 124 1.18 6.98 -20.93
C GLU A 124 2.57 7.14 -21.58
N THR A 125 3.17 6.06 -22.07
CA THR A 125 4.45 6.14 -22.79
C THR A 125 4.29 6.87 -24.13
N LYS A 126 3.18 6.70 -24.85
CA LYS A 126 2.86 7.50 -26.06
C LYS A 126 2.72 9.01 -25.76
N LYS A 127 2.31 9.38 -24.54
CA LYS A 127 2.27 10.78 -24.10
C LYS A 127 3.65 11.32 -23.65
N GLY A 128 4.70 10.50 -23.70
CA GLY A 128 6.06 10.86 -23.33
C GLY A 128 6.44 10.60 -21.88
N ILE A 129 5.56 9.94 -21.10
CA ILE A 129 5.90 9.51 -19.74
C ILE A 129 6.93 8.37 -19.82
N ARG A 130 8.03 8.51 -19.10
CA ARG A 130 9.09 7.50 -19.09
C ARG A 130 8.61 6.23 -18.40
N LEU A 131 8.92 5.07 -18.99
CA LEU A 131 8.48 3.76 -18.49
C LEU A 131 8.87 3.52 -17.02
N ASN A 132 10.04 3.97 -16.58
CA ASN A 132 10.47 3.83 -15.18
C ASN A 132 9.58 4.58 -14.18
N GLN A 133 8.97 5.70 -14.58
CA GLN A 133 8.07 6.45 -13.72
C GLN A 133 6.79 5.66 -13.38
N ILE A 134 6.37 4.79 -14.29
CA ILE A 134 5.22 3.91 -14.10
C ILE A 134 5.67 2.62 -13.37
N MET A 135 6.67 1.94 -13.93
CA MET A 135 7.06 0.60 -13.48
C MET A 135 7.67 0.57 -12.07
N ARG A 136 8.24 1.66 -11.58
CA ARG A 136 8.76 1.73 -10.21
C ARG A 136 7.69 1.43 -9.15
N HIS A 137 6.41 1.68 -9.44
CA HIS A 137 5.31 1.41 -8.53
C HIS A 137 4.89 -0.06 -8.53
N THR A 138 5.35 -0.86 -9.49
CA THR A 138 5.06 -2.30 -9.59
C THR A 138 6.15 -3.18 -8.98
N ILE A 139 7.26 -2.60 -8.52
CA ILE A 139 8.43 -3.33 -7.97
C ILE A 139 8.03 -4.34 -6.89
N GLY A 140 7.07 -3.96 -6.03
CA GLY A 140 6.57 -4.80 -4.93
C GLY A 140 5.54 -5.86 -5.33
N LEU A 141 5.01 -5.83 -6.55
CA LEU A 141 3.88 -6.66 -6.96
C LEU A 141 4.16 -8.17 -6.80
N PHE A 142 5.37 -8.61 -7.11
CA PHE A 142 5.77 -10.02 -7.00
C PHE A 142 6.50 -10.35 -5.67
N HIS A 143 6.36 -9.49 -4.66
CA HIS A 143 6.97 -9.75 -3.34
C HIS A 143 6.57 -11.13 -2.80
N GLY A 144 7.56 -11.89 -2.27
CA GLY A 144 7.33 -13.23 -1.73
C GLY A 144 7.13 -14.34 -2.78
N GLN A 145 7.18 -14.04 -4.09
CA GLN A 145 7.00 -15.03 -5.15
C GLN A 145 8.34 -15.48 -5.74
N LYS A 146 8.34 -16.70 -6.30
CA LYS A 146 9.45 -17.19 -7.13
C LYS A 146 9.66 -16.19 -8.28
N GLY A 147 10.92 -15.80 -8.55
CA GLY A 147 11.23 -14.80 -9.58
C GLY A 147 11.18 -13.34 -9.10
N SER A 148 10.75 -13.03 -7.87
CA SER A 148 10.70 -11.68 -7.32
C SER A 148 12.03 -10.93 -7.40
N LYS A 149 13.15 -11.61 -7.13
CA LYS A 149 14.49 -11.02 -7.24
C LYS A 149 14.82 -10.65 -8.69
N TYR A 150 14.47 -11.54 -9.63
CA TYR A 150 14.68 -11.28 -11.06
C TYR A 150 13.81 -10.11 -11.53
N TRP A 151 12.53 -10.06 -11.15
CA TRP A 151 11.62 -8.94 -11.41
C TRP A 151 12.24 -7.60 -10.99
N LYS A 152 12.64 -7.49 -9.73
CA LYS A 152 13.23 -6.25 -9.17
C LYS A 152 14.50 -5.84 -9.91
N ARG A 153 15.42 -6.79 -10.15
CA ARG A 153 16.67 -6.52 -10.86
C ARG A 153 16.40 -6.06 -12.29
N TYR A 154 15.56 -6.80 -13.02
CA TYR A 154 15.23 -6.47 -14.40
C TYR A 154 14.62 -5.07 -14.53
N LEU A 155 13.69 -4.69 -13.66
CA LEU A 155 13.12 -3.35 -13.66
C LEU A 155 14.18 -2.28 -13.38
N SER A 156 15.08 -2.51 -12.45
CA SER A 156 16.14 -1.56 -12.11
C SER A 156 17.14 -1.36 -13.26
N GLU A 157 17.48 -2.42 -13.97
CA GLU A 157 18.49 -2.40 -15.05
C GLU A 157 17.92 -1.90 -16.38
N ASN A 158 16.66 -2.26 -16.71
CA ASN A 158 16.11 -2.10 -18.05
C ASN A 158 15.08 -0.99 -18.20
N MET A 159 14.43 -0.55 -17.10
CA MET A 159 13.37 0.47 -17.20
C MET A 159 13.91 1.89 -17.10
N CYS A 160 15.17 2.08 -16.69
CA CYS A 160 15.79 3.39 -16.56
C CYS A 160 16.49 3.87 -17.84
N ILE A 161 16.70 2.99 -18.82
CA ILE A 161 17.32 3.36 -20.09
C ILE A 161 16.33 4.12 -20.97
N ARG A 162 16.87 4.98 -21.84
CA ARG A 162 16.06 5.90 -22.65
C ARG A 162 15.15 5.18 -23.64
N GLU A 163 15.63 4.05 -24.17
CA GLU A 163 14.93 3.17 -25.13
C GLU A 163 14.04 2.10 -24.46
N ALA A 164 13.72 2.29 -23.18
CA ALA A 164 12.83 1.39 -22.49
C ALA A 164 11.41 1.51 -23.07
N ASP A 165 10.87 0.41 -23.58
CA ASP A 165 9.60 0.30 -24.26
C ASP A 165 8.72 -0.83 -23.69
N LEU A 166 7.53 -0.98 -24.23
CA LEU A 166 6.57 -2.01 -23.83
C LEU A 166 7.08 -3.44 -24.10
N GLN A 167 7.98 -3.64 -25.08
CA GLN A 167 8.53 -4.97 -25.38
C GLN A 167 9.33 -5.50 -24.19
N LYS A 168 10.04 -4.62 -23.46
CA LYS A 168 10.76 -4.99 -22.23
C LYS A 168 9.81 -5.42 -21.12
N VAL A 169 8.64 -4.78 -21.02
CA VAL A 169 7.61 -5.20 -20.05
C VAL A 169 7.07 -6.57 -20.41
N ASN A 170 6.74 -6.80 -21.68
CA ASN A 170 6.27 -8.11 -22.17
C ASN A 170 7.33 -9.20 -21.92
N HIS A 171 8.58 -8.94 -22.23
CA HIS A 171 9.68 -9.89 -22.01
C HIS A 171 9.78 -10.35 -20.55
N ILE A 172 9.76 -9.41 -19.59
CA ILE A 172 9.82 -9.78 -18.18
C ILE A 172 8.55 -10.52 -17.73
N MET A 173 7.39 -10.17 -18.25
CA MET A 173 6.13 -10.85 -17.96
C MET A 173 6.16 -12.32 -18.43
N ASP A 174 6.64 -12.58 -19.64
CA ASP A 174 6.78 -13.93 -20.18
C ASP A 174 7.75 -14.76 -19.32
N HIS A 175 8.86 -14.15 -18.88
CA HIS A 175 9.80 -14.82 -17.99
C HIS A 175 9.16 -15.22 -16.65
N ILE A 176 8.39 -14.33 -16.03
CA ILE A 176 7.69 -14.60 -14.77
C ILE A 176 6.64 -15.71 -14.93
N LYS A 177 5.84 -15.67 -16.02
CA LYS A 177 4.84 -16.70 -16.32
C LYS A 177 5.49 -18.08 -16.47
N ASN A 178 6.54 -18.16 -17.26
CA ASN A 178 7.26 -19.41 -17.53
C ASN A 178 7.89 -20.02 -16.27
N ASN A 179 8.39 -19.17 -15.36
CA ASN A 179 8.96 -19.63 -14.09
C ASN A 179 7.89 -20.08 -13.07
N ASN A 180 6.70 -19.50 -13.13
CA ASN A 180 5.59 -19.92 -12.27
C ASN A 180 4.95 -21.24 -12.74
N ASN A 181 5.02 -21.54 -14.04
CA ASN A 181 4.48 -22.78 -14.64
C ASN A 181 5.44 -23.97 -14.54
N ARG A 182 6.73 -23.76 -14.22
CA ARG A 182 7.66 -24.85 -13.94
C ARG A 182 7.38 -25.39 -12.55
N ALA A 183 6.78 -26.59 -12.49
CA ALA A 183 6.62 -27.35 -11.24
C ALA A 183 7.94 -27.39 -10.46
N PRO A 184 7.91 -27.40 -9.11
CA PRO A 184 9.13 -27.62 -8.34
C PRO A 184 9.71 -28.96 -8.79
N LEU A 185 10.96 -28.92 -9.31
CA LEU A 185 11.74 -30.14 -9.51
C LEU A 185 11.75 -30.84 -8.15
N GLY A 186 11.07 -31.98 -8.07
CA GLY A 186 11.01 -32.80 -6.87
C GLY A 186 12.43 -33.06 -6.35
N ARG A 187 12.61 -32.79 -5.06
CA ARG A 187 13.74 -33.27 -4.28
C ARG A 187 13.40 -34.61 -3.69
#